data_3f65f42b50ad4120648d28394d626163
#
_entry.id   3f65f42b50ad4120648d28394d626163
#
_cell.length_a   1.000
_cell.length_b   1.000
_cell.length_c   1.000
_cell.angle_alpha   90.00
_cell.angle_beta   90.00
_cell.angle_gamma   90.00
#
_symmetry.space_group_name_H-M   'P 1'
#
loop_
_entity.id
_entity.type
_entity.pdbx_description
1 polymer ?
#
loop_
_entity_poly.entity_id
_entity_poly.type
_entity_poly.pdbx_seq_one_letter_code
_entity_poly.pdbx_strand_id
1 'polypeptide(L)'
;MSHDAKPGQILCAGTNLKIAARATGRLYDRALAPFDLNTMQYAILANIAQAGRMPTMALAEKLSIERTALYRALAVLERRGFICTDAGRGREQILSLTDTGEALRLRARAAWAVTQDAFVTAFGEDWPTFLTMLYRARALSEAMSDPTEGIQ
;
A
#
# COMPACT_ATOMS: atom_id res chain seq x y z
N MET A 1 -3.70 21.91 16.74
CA MET A 1 -2.98 22.91 15.93
C MET A 1 -3.68 22.94 14.57
N SER A 2 -4.54 23.96 14.35
CA SER A 2 -5.21 24.18 13.07
C SER A 2 -4.17 24.54 12.03
N HIS A 3 -3.91 23.62 11.10
CA HIS A 3 -3.22 23.94 9.85
C HIS A 3 -4.25 24.47 8.85
N ASP A 4 -4.75 25.68 9.12
CA ASP A 4 -5.53 26.39 8.12
C ASP A 4 -4.62 26.69 6.93
N ALA A 5 -4.98 26.14 5.78
CA ALA A 5 -4.33 26.45 4.53
C ALA A 5 -4.43 27.97 4.32
N LYS A 6 -3.29 28.66 4.26
CA LYS A 6 -3.26 30.11 4.05
C LYS A 6 -3.96 30.43 2.72
N PRO A 7 -4.91 31.41 2.72
CA PRO A 7 -5.53 31.84 1.48
C PRO A 7 -4.44 32.33 0.50
N GLY A 8 -4.39 31.74 -0.69
CA GLY A 8 -3.46 32.12 -1.76
C GLY A 8 -2.38 31.09 -2.12
N GLN A 9 -2.19 30.01 -1.36
CA GLN A 9 -1.34 28.91 -1.79
C GLN A 9 -2.15 27.87 -2.58
N ILE A 10 -2.19 27.98 -3.90
CA ILE A 10 -2.62 26.89 -4.77
C ILE A 10 -1.50 25.86 -4.77
N LEU A 11 -1.49 24.99 -3.76
CA LEU A 11 -0.56 23.88 -3.73
C LEU A 11 -1.08 22.78 -4.66
N CYS A 12 -0.21 22.29 -5.55
CA CYS A 12 -0.49 21.17 -6.43
C CYS A 12 -0.97 19.96 -5.60
N ALA A 13 -2.16 19.44 -5.92
CA ALA A 13 -2.74 18.30 -5.22
C ALA A 13 -1.77 17.09 -5.17
N GLY A 14 -1.11 16.80 -6.30
CA GLY A 14 -0.13 15.72 -6.39
C GLY A 14 1.07 15.90 -5.46
N THR A 15 1.55 17.16 -5.28
CA THR A 15 2.64 17.44 -4.35
C THR A 15 2.20 17.21 -2.90
N ASN A 16 1.02 17.70 -2.52
CA ASN A 16 0.50 17.53 -1.16
C ASN A 16 0.23 16.05 -0.83
N LEU A 17 -0.38 15.31 -1.75
CA LEU A 17 -0.60 13.88 -1.59
C LEU A 17 0.72 13.11 -1.43
N LYS A 18 1.76 13.45 -2.22
CA LYS A 18 3.09 12.84 -2.07
C LYS A 18 3.74 13.17 -0.72
N ILE A 19 3.60 14.40 -0.23
CA ILE A 19 4.13 14.80 1.08
C ILE A 19 3.41 14.03 2.19
N ALA A 20 2.08 13.98 2.16
CA ALA A 20 1.28 13.25 3.13
C ALA A 20 1.60 11.75 3.11
N ALA A 21 1.65 11.12 1.92
CA ALA A 21 1.99 9.72 1.77
C ALA A 21 3.39 9.38 2.32
N ARG A 22 4.40 10.24 2.11
CA ARG A 22 5.74 10.05 2.67
C ARG A 22 5.75 10.17 4.20
N ALA A 23 5.01 11.14 4.76
CA ALA A 23 4.92 11.31 6.20
C ALA A 23 4.25 10.10 6.87
N THR A 24 3.11 9.67 6.33
CA THR A 24 2.37 8.49 6.78
C THR A 24 3.20 7.22 6.61
N GLY A 25 3.85 7.05 5.44
CA GLY A 25 4.72 5.89 5.20
C GLY A 25 5.82 5.75 6.26
N ARG A 26 6.53 6.85 6.61
CA ARG A 26 7.54 6.82 7.67
C ARG A 26 6.97 6.44 9.05
N LEU A 27 5.71 6.77 9.34
CA LEU A 27 5.06 6.38 10.58
C LEU A 27 4.91 4.85 10.67
N TYR A 28 4.36 4.24 9.62
CA TYR A 28 4.18 2.78 9.56
C TYR A 28 5.52 2.03 9.41
N ASP A 29 6.48 2.56 8.64
CA ASP A 29 7.80 1.96 8.50
C ASP A 29 8.52 1.86 9.85
N ARG A 30 8.40 2.88 10.73
CA ARG A 30 8.95 2.82 12.09
C ARG A 30 8.32 1.71 12.93
N ALA A 31 7.02 1.51 12.83
CA ALA A 31 6.33 0.44 13.55
C ALA A 31 6.71 -0.96 13.05
N LEU A 32 7.04 -1.07 11.77
CA LEU A 32 7.40 -2.33 11.11
C LEU A 32 8.91 -2.61 11.15
N ALA A 33 9.75 -1.62 11.46
CA ALA A 33 11.20 -1.76 11.51
C ALA A 33 11.71 -2.90 12.43
N PRO A 34 11.12 -3.17 13.63
CA PRO A 34 11.52 -4.29 14.46
C PRO A 34 11.35 -5.67 13.82
N PHE A 35 10.56 -5.76 12.74
CA PHE A 35 10.34 -6.97 11.97
C PHE A 35 11.14 -6.99 10.66
N ASP A 36 12.01 -5.99 10.48
CA ASP A 36 12.77 -5.77 9.25
C ASP A 36 11.86 -5.74 8.01
N LEU A 37 10.71 -5.07 8.16
CA LEU A 37 9.73 -4.82 7.11
C LEU A 37 9.51 -3.31 6.94
N ASN A 38 9.20 -2.91 5.73
CA ASN A 38 8.58 -1.62 5.43
C ASN A 38 7.09 -1.79 5.13
N THR A 39 6.38 -0.68 5.03
CA THR A 39 4.92 -0.63 4.77
C THR A 39 4.53 -1.40 3.50
N MET A 40 5.33 -1.28 2.43
CA MET A 40 5.06 -1.97 1.17
C MET A 40 5.22 -3.49 1.30
N GLN A 41 6.28 -3.95 1.95
CA GLN A 41 6.52 -5.38 2.17
C GLN A 41 5.42 -5.99 3.07
N TYR A 42 5.03 -5.28 4.11
CA TYR A 42 3.92 -5.72 4.95
C TYR A 42 2.59 -5.78 4.17
N ALA A 43 2.30 -4.78 3.34
CA ALA A 43 1.10 -4.77 2.49
C ALA A 43 1.09 -5.95 1.50
N ILE A 44 2.24 -6.30 0.91
CA ILE A 44 2.39 -7.48 0.05
C ILE A 44 2.03 -8.75 0.83
N LEU A 45 2.66 -8.99 1.99
CA LEU A 45 2.39 -10.17 2.82
C LEU A 45 0.92 -10.23 3.24
N ALA A 46 0.33 -9.11 3.65
CA ALA A 46 -1.07 -9.05 4.08
C ALA A 46 -2.05 -9.37 2.95
N ASN A 47 -1.79 -8.87 1.73
CA ASN A 47 -2.66 -9.15 0.58
C ASN A 47 -2.55 -10.59 0.10
N ILE A 48 -1.35 -11.18 0.09
CA ILE A 48 -1.16 -12.60 -0.25
C ILE A 48 -1.87 -13.47 0.80
N ALA A 49 -1.73 -13.17 2.09
CA ALA A 49 -2.40 -13.91 3.16
C ALA A 49 -3.93 -13.88 3.02
N GLN A 50 -4.49 -12.71 2.69
CA GLN A 50 -5.93 -12.56 2.50
C GLN A 50 -6.48 -13.39 1.33
N ALA A 51 -5.71 -13.50 0.26
CA ALA A 51 -6.08 -14.24 -0.94
C ALA A 51 -5.74 -15.75 -0.86
N GLY A 52 -4.85 -16.14 0.07
CA GLY A 52 -4.22 -17.45 0.11
C GLY A 52 -3.18 -17.64 -0.99
N ARG A 53 -3.59 -17.49 -2.22
CA ARG A 53 -2.75 -17.48 -3.43
C ARG A 53 -3.23 -16.43 -4.38
N MET A 54 -2.33 -15.70 -5.04
CA MET A 54 -2.74 -14.67 -5.99
C MET A 54 -1.73 -14.45 -7.12
N PRO A 55 -2.21 -14.10 -8.32
CA PRO A 55 -1.36 -13.69 -9.42
C PRO A 55 -0.55 -12.44 -9.09
N THR A 56 0.71 -12.41 -9.51
CA THR A 56 1.59 -11.25 -9.31
C THR A 56 0.99 -9.96 -9.89
N MET A 57 0.34 -10.06 -11.06
CA MET A 57 -0.26 -8.88 -11.69
C MET A 57 -1.48 -8.37 -10.95
N ALA A 58 -2.32 -9.26 -10.39
CA ALA A 58 -3.44 -8.86 -9.54
C ALA A 58 -2.97 -8.12 -8.28
N LEU A 59 -1.82 -8.50 -7.72
CA LEU A 59 -1.21 -7.78 -6.60
C LEU A 59 -0.73 -6.37 -7.01
N ALA A 60 -0.11 -6.24 -8.20
CA ALA A 60 0.32 -4.94 -8.73
C ALA A 60 -0.86 -3.97 -8.88
N GLU A 61 -1.95 -4.44 -9.48
CA GLU A 61 -3.20 -3.68 -9.66
C GLU A 61 -3.81 -3.29 -8.30
N LYS A 62 -3.95 -4.25 -7.39
CA LYS A 62 -4.54 -4.03 -6.06
C LYS A 62 -3.78 -2.99 -5.25
N LEU A 63 -2.45 -2.99 -5.32
CA LEU A 63 -1.60 -2.05 -4.61
C LEU A 63 -1.31 -0.77 -5.41
N SER A 64 -1.75 -0.68 -6.68
CA SER A 64 -1.43 0.43 -7.60
C SER A 64 0.07 0.72 -7.64
N ILE A 65 0.87 -0.33 -7.77
CA ILE A 65 2.32 -0.26 -7.74
C ILE A 65 2.90 -0.57 -9.11
N GLU A 66 3.93 0.17 -9.48
CA GLU A 66 4.74 -0.08 -10.67
C GLU A 66 5.32 -1.50 -10.65
N ARG A 67 5.25 -2.17 -11.82
CA ARG A 67 5.70 -3.55 -12.01
C ARG A 67 7.12 -3.79 -11.51
N THR A 68 8.04 -2.89 -11.89
CA THR A 68 9.44 -2.97 -11.50
C THR A 68 9.64 -2.86 -9.99
N ALA A 69 8.89 -1.96 -9.33
CA ALA A 69 8.94 -1.78 -7.88
C ALA A 69 8.38 -3.01 -7.16
N LEU A 70 7.29 -3.60 -7.67
CA LEU A 70 6.74 -4.83 -7.12
C LEU A 70 7.74 -5.99 -7.20
N TYR A 71 8.32 -6.25 -8.38
CA TYR A 71 9.29 -7.35 -8.53
C TYR A 71 10.52 -7.18 -7.65
N ARG A 72 11.00 -5.95 -7.43
CA ARG A 72 12.09 -5.70 -6.47
C ARG A 72 11.69 -6.07 -5.04
N ALA A 73 10.49 -5.69 -4.62
CA ALA A 73 9.99 -6.03 -3.28
C ALA A 73 9.78 -7.54 -3.11
N LEU A 74 9.20 -8.21 -4.13
CA LEU A 74 9.01 -9.66 -4.14
C LEU A 74 10.35 -10.40 -4.06
N ALA A 75 11.35 -10.01 -4.85
CA ALA A 75 12.68 -10.63 -4.83
C ALA A 75 13.34 -10.56 -3.43
N VAL A 76 13.13 -9.48 -2.69
CA VAL A 76 13.61 -9.36 -1.31
C VAL A 76 12.88 -10.34 -0.38
N LEU A 77 11.55 -10.40 -0.46
CA LEU A 77 10.73 -11.28 0.39
C LEU A 77 10.96 -12.76 0.07
N GLU A 78 11.12 -13.11 -1.19
CA GLU A 78 11.42 -14.47 -1.64
C GLU A 78 12.81 -14.93 -1.21
N ARG A 79 13.84 -14.09 -1.38
CA ARG A 79 15.20 -14.38 -0.89
C ARG A 79 15.25 -14.57 0.63
N ARG A 80 14.37 -13.89 1.36
CA ARG A 80 14.21 -14.04 2.82
C ARG A 80 13.34 -15.23 3.21
N GLY A 81 12.79 -15.97 2.24
CA GLY A 81 11.98 -17.15 2.48
C GLY A 81 10.57 -16.88 3.01
N PHE A 82 10.01 -15.68 2.79
CA PHE A 82 8.68 -15.32 3.29
C PHE A 82 7.55 -15.57 2.29
N ILE A 83 7.88 -15.63 1.02
CA ILE A 83 6.95 -15.94 -0.06
C ILE A 83 7.53 -17.01 -0.97
N CYS A 84 6.65 -17.73 -1.65
CA CYS A 84 6.97 -18.61 -2.77
C CYS A 84 6.29 -18.09 -4.03
N THR A 85 6.97 -18.30 -5.17
CA THR A 85 6.45 -18.00 -6.50
C THR A 85 6.35 -19.29 -7.28
N ASP A 86 5.14 -19.69 -7.63
CA ASP A 86 4.86 -20.87 -8.46
C ASP A 86 4.48 -20.45 -9.89
N ALA A 87 4.69 -21.34 -10.86
CA ALA A 87 4.17 -21.15 -12.20
C ALA A 87 2.63 -21.27 -12.19
N GLY A 88 1.96 -20.27 -12.77
CA GLY A 88 0.53 -20.31 -13.07
C GLY A 88 0.27 -20.78 -14.51
N ARG A 89 -0.85 -20.36 -15.10
CA ARG A 89 -1.15 -20.64 -16.50
C ARG A 89 -0.32 -19.75 -17.43
N GLY A 90 0.36 -20.35 -18.39
CA GLY A 90 1.18 -19.63 -19.34
C GLY A 90 2.40 -18.97 -18.68
N ARG A 91 2.48 -17.64 -18.73
CA ARG A 91 3.58 -16.84 -18.12
C ARG A 91 3.21 -16.24 -16.77
N GLU A 92 2.06 -16.63 -16.22
CA GLU A 92 1.59 -16.11 -14.94
C GLU A 92 2.44 -16.67 -13.79
N GLN A 93 2.69 -15.84 -12.80
CA GLN A 93 3.34 -16.22 -11.55
C GLN A 93 2.34 -16.09 -10.40
N ILE A 94 2.23 -17.13 -9.59
CA ILE A 94 1.31 -17.19 -8.45
C ILE A 94 2.12 -17.08 -7.17
N LEU A 95 1.76 -16.10 -6.36
CA LEU A 95 2.38 -15.82 -5.07
C LEU A 95 1.62 -16.54 -3.97
N SER A 96 2.36 -17.08 -3.00
CA SER A 96 1.84 -17.61 -1.74
C SER A 96 2.80 -17.28 -0.60
N LEU A 97 2.28 -17.26 0.64
CA LEU A 97 3.14 -17.15 1.82
C LEU A 97 3.76 -18.50 2.14
N THR A 98 4.96 -18.48 2.68
CA THR A 98 5.52 -19.60 3.44
C THR A 98 5.02 -19.55 4.88
N ASP A 99 5.20 -20.65 5.65
CA ASP A 99 4.87 -20.66 7.08
C ASP A 99 5.64 -19.60 7.85
N THR A 100 6.90 -19.35 7.49
CA THR A 100 7.74 -18.30 8.08
C THR A 100 7.23 -16.91 7.69
N GLY A 101 6.76 -16.71 6.48
CA GLY A 101 6.15 -15.47 6.02
C GLY A 101 4.84 -15.17 6.75
N GLU A 102 3.99 -16.16 6.95
CA GLU A 102 2.75 -16.01 7.71
C GLU A 102 3.03 -15.70 9.19
N ALA A 103 3.97 -16.41 9.81
CA ALA A 103 4.37 -16.14 11.20
C ALA A 103 4.92 -14.71 11.36
N LEU A 104 5.75 -14.24 10.43
CA LEU A 104 6.27 -12.86 10.44
C LEU A 104 5.13 -11.85 10.30
N ARG A 105 4.23 -12.06 9.32
CA ARG A 105 3.07 -11.18 9.09
C ARG A 105 2.20 -11.05 10.33
N LEU A 106 1.90 -12.18 11.00
CA LEU A 106 1.08 -12.17 12.22
C LEU A 106 1.75 -11.38 13.35
N ARG A 107 3.06 -11.53 13.54
CA ARG A 107 3.81 -10.75 14.53
C ARG A 107 3.81 -9.25 14.20
N ALA A 108 4.06 -8.89 12.94
CA ALA A 108 4.08 -7.51 12.48
C ALA A 108 2.68 -6.86 12.53
N ARG A 109 1.61 -7.66 12.38
CA ARG A 109 0.22 -7.18 12.44
C ARG A 109 -0.10 -6.45 13.73
N ALA A 110 0.40 -6.92 14.87
CA ALA A 110 0.12 -6.29 16.16
C ALA A 110 0.69 -4.87 16.22
N ALA A 111 1.94 -4.66 15.79
CA ALA A 111 2.57 -3.35 15.76
C ALA A 111 1.90 -2.42 14.72
N TRP A 112 1.56 -2.97 13.55
CA TRP A 112 0.81 -2.24 12.52
C TRP A 112 -0.55 -1.78 13.05
N ALA A 113 -1.31 -2.66 13.72
CA ALA A 113 -2.64 -2.36 14.23
C ALA A 113 -2.62 -1.23 15.27
N VAL A 114 -1.67 -1.26 16.20
CA VAL A 114 -1.49 -0.17 17.20
C VAL A 114 -1.26 1.18 16.50
N THR A 115 -0.43 1.21 15.46
CA THR A 115 -0.17 2.43 14.70
C THR A 115 -1.40 2.88 13.91
N GLN A 116 -2.11 1.93 13.29
CA GLN A 116 -3.35 2.20 12.55
C GLN A 116 -4.43 2.78 13.47
N ASP A 117 -4.65 2.17 14.62
CA ASP A 117 -5.66 2.62 15.59
C ASP A 117 -5.32 4.01 16.13
N ALA A 118 -4.06 4.28 16.44
CA ALA A 118 -3.61 5.60 16.87
C ALA A 118 -3.80 6.66 15.78
N PHE A 119 -3.50 6.32 14.51
CA PHE A 119 -3.68 7.22 13.38
C PHE A 119 -5.17 7.53 13.14
N VAL A 120 -6.02 6.51 13.15
CA VAL A 120 -7.49 6.65 12.99
C VAL A 120 -8.08 7.49 14.15
N THR A 121 -7.66 7.20 15.37
CA THR A 121 -8.11 7.94 16.57
C THR A 121 -7.71 9.42 16.48
N ALA A 122 -6.54 9.73 15.99
CA ALA A 122 -6.08 11.11 15.82
C ALA A 122 -6.87 11.89 14.76
N PHE A 123 -7.42 11.21 13.74
CA PHE A 123 -8.36 11.80 12.79
C PHE A 123 -9.77 11.99 13.39
N GLY A 124 -10.15 11.16 14.35
CA GLY A 124 -11.47 11.20 14.98
C GLY A 124 -12.61 11.03 13.97
N GLU A 125 -13.62 11.89 14.07
CA GLU A 125 -14.82 11.84 13.23
C GLU A 125 -14.53 12.14 11.73
N ASP A 126 -13.42 12.76 11.42
CA ASP A 126 -13.01 13.09 10.03
C ASP A 126 -12.45 11.89 9.28
N TRP A 127 -12.12 10.77 9.96
CA TRP A 127 -11.51 9.61 9.33
C TRP A 127 -12.30 9.03 8.14
N PRO A 128 -13.63 8.77 8.23
CA PRO A 128 -14.40 8.24 7.11
C PRO A 128 -14.41 9.20 5.91
N THR A 129 -14.51 10.50 6.17
CA THR A 129 -14.49 11.53 5.14
C THR A 129 -13.13 11.58 4.45
N PHE A 130 -12.04 11.56 5.21
CA PHE A 130 -10.68 11.53 4.67
C PHE A 130 -10.46 10.30 3.78
N LEU A 131 -10.85 9.12 4.24
CA LEU A 131 -10.71 7.88 3.47
C LEU A 131 -11.51 7.94 2.17
N THR A 132 -12.74 8.44 2.21
CA THR A 132 -13.59 8.65 1.02
C THR A 132 -12.93 9.61 0.03
N MET A 133 -12.33 10.71 0.51
CA MET A 133 -11.63 11.67 -0.35
C MET A 133 -10.37 11.08 -0.99
N LEU A 134 -9.63 10.21 -0.30
CA LEU A 134 -8.50 9.49 -0.89
C LEU A 134 -8.94 8.58 -2.03
N TYR A 135 -10.00 7.80 -1.85
CA TYR A 135 -10.54 6.94 -2.91
C TYR A 135 -11.05 7.75 -4.11
N ARG A 136 -11.73 8.87 -3.83
CA ARG A 136 -12.19 9.78 -4.88
C ARG A 136 -11.03 10.41 -5.65
N ALA A 137 -9.99 10.86 -4.95
CA ALA A 137 -8.80 11.43 -5.59
C ALA A 137 -8.11 10.42 -6.51
N ARG A 138 -8.00 9.15 -6.07
CA ARG A 138 -7.48 8.06 -6.88
C ARG A 138 -8.32 7.83 -8.12
N ALA A 139 -9.65 7.63 -7.98
CA ALA A 139 -10.55 7.34 -9.08
C ALA A 139 -10.57 8.46 -10.14
N LEU A 140 -10.59 9.72 -9.69
CA LEU A 140 -10.51 10.88 -10.60
C LEU A 140 -9.17 10.92 -11.36
N SER A 141 -8.06 10.63 -10.70
CA SER A 141 -6.75 10.64 -11.34
C SER A 141 -6.61 9.51 -12.37
N GLU A 142 -7.14 8.33 -12.08
CA GLU A 142 -7.17 7.20 -13.01
C GLU A 142 -8.01 7.54 -14.24
N ALA A 143 -9.23 8.05 -14.06
CA ALA A 143 -10.11 8.46 -15.17
C ALA A 143 -9.52 9.58 -16.04
N MET A 144 -8.83 10.56 -15.44
CA MET A 144 -8.19 11.65 -16.18
C MET A 144 -6.91 11.23 -16.90
N SER A 145 -6.32 10.10 -16.53
CA SER A 145 -5.08 9.56 -17.13
C SER A 145 -5.34 8.60 -18.29
N ASP A 146 -6.59 8.15 -18.48
CA ASP A 146 -6.99 7.27 -19.57
C ASP A 146 -7.38 8.13 -20.81
N PRO A 147 -6.58 8.13 -21.89
CA PRO A 147 -6.82 9.00 -23.05
C PRO A 147 -8.00 8.55 -23.94
N THR A 148 -8.71 7.48 -23.61
CA THR A 148 -9.68 6.85 -24.50
C THR A 148 -11.11 7.41 -24.42
N GLU A 149 -11.46 8.30 -23.47
CA GLU A 149 -12.80 8.88 -23.35
C GLU A 149 -12.94 10.36 -23.79
N GLY A 150 -11.96 10.92 -24.47
CA GLY A 150 -11.90 12.36 -24.79
C GLY A 150 -12.03 12.74 -26.26
N ILE A 151 -12.56 11.89 -27.17
CA ILE A 151 -12.83 12.26 -28.57
C ILE A 151 -14.23 11.75 -28.98
N GLN A 152 -15.25 12.51 -28.66
CA GLN A 152 -16.47 12.62 -29.43
C GLN A 152 -16.91 14.08 -29.45
#